data_9cf2de51fe9d8dc3083adc6bde5e956d
#
_entry.id   9cf2de51fe9d8dc3083adc6bde5e956d
#
_cell.length_a   1.000
_cell.length_b   1.000
_cell.length_c   1.000
_cell.angle_alpha   90.00
_cell.angle_beta   90.00
_cell.angle_gamma   90.00
#
_symmetry.space_group_name_H-M   'P 1'
#
loop_
_entity.id
_entity.type
_entity.pdbx_description
1 polymer ?
#
loop_
_entity_poly.entity_id
_entity_poly.type
_entity_poly.pdbx_seq_one_letter_code
_entity_poly.pdbx_strand_id
1 'polypeptide(L)'
;MVFIYVLKLQQNKYYVGKTSNPTFRMDDHFSGGGSVWTQKYTPIKLLKVIPNCDDYDEEKYTKIYMDKYGIDNVRGGPFISMKLDDATIKHLSHTSNSTNDRCFKCGKMGHFARDCDMDCQDDITDVTDSIMVSSDSETSYNERVWCCSFCGKEFETKKGAIFHENIHCKL
;
A
#
# COMPACT_ATOMS: atom_id res chain seq x y z
N MET A 1 -7.15 10.34 24.58
CA MET A 1 -7.65 9.29 23.63
C MET A 1 -7.74 9.92 22.26
N VAL A 2 -7.14 9.29 21.26
CA VAL A 2 -7.17 9.76 19.87
C VAL A 2 -8.24 8.98 19.10
N PHE A 3 -8.97 9.67 18.25
CA PHE A 3 -9.98 9.11 17.35
C PHE A 3 -9.56 9.39 15.91
N ILE A 4 -9.69 8.41 15.05
CA ILE A 4 -9.61 8.59 13.60
C ILE A 4 -11.03 8.67 13.06
N TYR A 5 -11.30 9.68 12.25
CA TYR A 5 -12.58 9.84 11.59
C TYR A 5 -12.43 9.85 10.06
N VAL A 6 -13.46 9.41 9.39
CA VAL A 6 -13.50 9.34 7.93
C VAL A 6 -14.75 10.04 7.43
N LEU A 7 -14.56 11.06 6.61
CA LEU A 7 -15.63 11.81 5.95
C LEU A 7 -15.79 11.39 4.50
N LYS A 8 -17.02 11.20 4.06
CA LYS A 8 -17.36 11.22 2.65
C LYS A 8 -17.66 12.65 2.23
N LEU A 9 -17.01 13.08 1.16
CA LEU A 9 -17.14 14.43 0.59
C LEU A 9 -17.86 14.35 -0.77
N GLN A 10 -18.17 15.50 -1.32
CA GLN A 10 -18.69 15.61 -2.69
C GLN A 10 -17.73 15.00 -3.73
N GLN A 11 -18.24 14.68 -4.92
CA GLN A 11 -17.47 14.12 -6.05
C GLN A 11 -16.71 12.83 -5.71
N ASN A 12 -17.27 11.99 -4.80
CA ASN A 12 -16.64 10.75 -4.32
C ASN A 12 -15.24 10.95 -3.72
N LYS A 13 -14.99 12.10 -3.13
CA LYS A 13 -13.78 12.37 -2.36
C LYS A 13 -13.97 11.96 -0.91
N TYR A 14 -12.84 11.72 -0.23
CA TYR A 14 -12.80 11.28 1.15
C TYR A 14 -11.73 12.04 1.92
N TYR A 15 -11.95 12.18 3.20
CA TYR A 15 -10.98 12.77 4.11
C TYR A 15 -10.84 11.90 5.36
N VAL A 16 -9.61 11.61 5.73
CA VAL A 16 -9.25 10.92 6.97
C VAL A 16 -8.54 11.91 7.86
N GLY A 17 -8.95 12.01 9.11
CA GLY A 17 -8.34 12.92 10.05
C GLY A 17 -8.31 12.34 11.46
N LYS A 18 -7.51 12.94 12.33
CA LYS A 18 -7.45 12.60 13.75
C LYS A 18 -7.99 13.73 14.62
N THR A 19 -8.52 13.39 15.77
CA THR A 19 -8.98 14.35 16.78
C THR A 19 -9.06 13.70 18.15
N SER A 20 -8.91 14.52 19.19
CA SER A 20 -9.24 14.14 20.57
C SER A 20 -10.71 14.44 20.93
N ASN A 21 -11.37 15.32 20.15
CA ASN A 21 -12.77 15.72 20.32
C ASN A 21 -13.55 15.58 19.01
N PRO A 22 -14.17 14.40 18.77
CA PRO A 22 -14.89 14.13 17.52
C PRO A 22 -16.06 15.11 17.27
N THR A 23 -16.83 15.44 18.28
CA THR A 23 -18.00 16.31 18.12
C THR A 23 -17.59 17.69 17.60
N PHE A 24 -16.68 18.35 18.29
CA PHE A 24 -16.17 19.66 17.89
C PHE A 24 -15.55 19.63 16.48
N ARG A 25 -14.78 18.60 16.16
CA ARG A 25 -14.10 18.50 14.87
C ARG A 25 -15.08 18.24 13.73
N MET A 26 -16.17 17.52 13.97
CA MET A 26 -17.22 17.34 12.98
C MET A 26 -17.94 18.66 12.70
N ASP A 27 -18.35 19.38 13.73
CA ASP A 27 -19.00 20.69 13.58
C ASP A 27 -18.13 21.67 12.79
N ASP A 28 -16.82 21.69 13.05
CA ASP A 28 -15.84 22.51 12.32
C ASP A 28 -15.79 22.14 10.83
N HIS A 29 -15.75 20.86 10.48
CA HIS A 29 -15.75 20.42 9.08
C HIS A 29 -17.06 20.74 8.34
N PHE A 30 -18.20 20.53 9.00
CA PHE A 30 -19.50 20.78 8.37
C PHE A 30 -19.86 22.26 8.30
N SER A 31 -19.24 23.12 9.14
CA SER A 31 -19.36 24.59 9.06
C SER A 31 -18.36 25.26 8.11
N GLY A 32 -17.47 24.47 7.47
CA GLY A 32 -16.50 24.99 6.50
C GLY A 32 -15.13 25.38 7.06
N GLY A 33 -14.88 25.15 8.36
CA GLY A 33 -13.59 25.42 9.04
C GLY A 33 -12.52 24.35 8.86
N GLY A 34 -12.77 23.31 8.07
CA GLY A 34 -11.87 22.17 7.89
C GLY A 34 -10.65 22.45 7.00
N SER A 35 -9.99 21.38 6.56
CA SER A 35 -8.84 21.46 5.66
C SER A 35 -9.21 22.01 4.28
N VAL A 36 -8.22 22.49 3.51
CA VAL A 36 -8.43 22.98 2.14
C VAL A 36 -9.15 21.94 1.27
N TRP A 37 -8.87 20.64 1.49
CA TRP A 37 -9.55 19.55 0.80
C TRP A 37 -11.04 19.47 1.14
N THR A 38 -11.40 19.59 2.42
CA THR A 38 -12.81 19.56 2.86
C THR A 38 -13.56 20.86 2.58
N GLN A 39 -12.86 21.97 2.45
CA GLN A 39 -13.44 23.24 1.97
C GLN A 39 -13.80 23.18 0.48
N LYS A 40 -12.92 22.56 -0.34
CA LYS A 40 -13.18 22.39 -1.78
C LYS A 40 -14.25 21.34 -2.06
N TYR A 41 -14.21 20.24 -1.36
CA TYR A 41 -15.16 19.14 -1.49
C TYR A 41 -15.98 19.03 -0.22
N THR A 42 -17.13 19.69 -0.19
CA THR A 42 -17.96 19.80 1.02
C THR A 42 -18.29 18.42 1.61
N PRO A 43 -18.15 18.24 2.93
CA PRO A 43 -18.54 17.01 3.60
C PRO A 43 -20.03 16.68 3.41
N ILE A 44 -20.31 15.44 3.04
CA ILE A 44 -21.67 14.92 2.89
C ILE A 44 -22.08 14.17 4.15
N LYS A 45 -21.20 13.30 4.66
CA LYS A 45 -21.47 12.50 5.86
C LYS A 45 -20.20 11.97 6.51
N LEU A 46 -20.31 11.74 7.80
CA LEU A 46 -19.36 10.96 8.57
C LEU A 46 -19.57 9.46 8.25
N LEU A 47 -18.50 8.77 7.78
CA LEU A 47 -18.56 7.34 7.47
C LEU A 47 -18.19 6.49 8.68
N LYS A 48 -17.15 6.89 9.40
CA LYS A 48 -16.62 6.10 10.50
C LYS A 48 -15.90 6.97 11.51
N VAL A 49 -15.98 6.58 12.79
CA VAL A 49 -15.12 7.05 13.88
C VAL A 49 -14.49 5.81 14.51
N ILE A 50 -13.19 5.83 14.66
CA ILE A 50 -12.41 4.72 15.21
C ILE A 50 -11.76 5.23 16.50
N PRO A 51 -12.17 4.71 17.67
CA PRO A 51 -11.59 5.11 18.95
C PRO A 51 -10.28 4.35 19.24
N ASN A 52 -9.59 4.80 20.29
CA ASN A 52 -8.38 4.15 20.81
C ASN A 52 -7.24 4.04 19.80
N CYS A 53 -7.09 5.07 18.96
CA CYS A 53 -6.02 5.17 17.98
C CYS A 53 -4.80 5.88 18.58
N ASP A 54 -3.66 5.72 17.92
CA ASP A 54 -2.44 6.47 18.18
C ASP A 54 -2.21 7.58 17.15
N ASP A 55 -1.10 8.31 17.28
CA ASP A 55 -0.78 9.44 16.40
C ASP A 55 -0.38 9.01 14.98
N TYR A 56 0.04 7.76 14.78
CA TYR A 56 0.45 7.20 13.49
C TYR A 56 -0.72 6.57 12.72
N ASP A 57 -1.81 6.27 13.41
CA ASP A 57 -2.97 5.63 12.79
C ASP A 57 -3.65 6.50 11.72
N GLU A 58 -3.53 7.83 11.79
CA GLU A 58 -4.08 8.72 10.76
C GLU A 58 -3.49 8.41 9.37
N GLU A 59 -2.16 8.28 9.29
CA GLU A 59 -1.49 7.92 8.04
C GLU A 59 -1.85 6.52 7.57
N LYS A 60 -1.86 5.56 8.47
CA LYS A 60 -2.23 4.16 8.19
C LYS A 60 -3.65 4.08 7.61
N TYR A 61 -4.63 4.71 8.25
CA TYR A 61 -5.99 4.71 7.74
C TYR A 61 -6.13 5.49 6.44
N THR A 62 -5.39 6.59 6.27
CA THR A 62 -5.37 7.33 4.99
C THR A 62 -4.91 6.41 3.86
N LYS A 63 -3.84 5.65 4.03
CA LYS A 63 -3.35 4.68 3.03
C LYS A 63 -4.38 3.56 2.76
N ILE A 64 -5.01 3.00 3.80
CA ILE A 64 -6.07 1.99 3.65
C ILE A 64 -7.24 2.53 2.81
N TYR A 65 -7.64 3.78 3.05
CA TYR A 65 -8.73 4.39 2.27
C TYR A 65 -8.28 4.78 0.85
N MET A 66 -7.00 5.15 0.65
CA MET A 66 -6.42 5.35 -0.70
C MET A 66 -6.42 4.06 -1.51
N ASP A 67 -6.11 2.92 -0.91
CA ASP A 67 -6.20 1.61 -1.57
C ASP A 67 -7.63 1.27 -1.99
N LYS A 68 -8.60 1.64 -1.15
CA LYS A 68 -10.01 1.32 -1.39
C LYS A 68 -10.67 2.22 -2.43
N TYR A 69 -10.36 3.52 -2.41
CA TYR A 69 -11.07 4.54 -3.20
C TYR A 69 -10.20 5.24 -4.23
N GLY A 70 -8.91 4.90 -4.29
CA GLY A 70 -7.92 5.52 -5.17
C GLY A 70 -7.18 6.69 -4.52
N ILE A 71 -5.89 6.81 -4.82
CA ILE A 71 -4.98 7.82 -4.24
C ILE A 71 -5.47 9.25 -4.50
N ASP A 72 -6.05 9.53 -5.68
CA ASP A 72 -6.54 10.86 -6.04
C ASP A 72 -7.84 11.26 -5.33
N ASN A 73 -8.49 10.32 -4.69
CA ASN A 73 -9.80 10.55 -4.08
C ASN A 73 -9.75 10.70 -2.55
N VAL A 74 -8.60 10.45 -1.93
CA VAL A 74 -8.46 10.46 -0.48
C VAL A 74 -7.35 11.42 -0.06
N ARG A 75 -7.60 12.18 1.00
CA ARG A 75 -6.60 13.02 1.68
C ARG A 75 -6.68 12.81 3.18
N GLY A 76 -5.55 13.02 3.87
CA GLY A 76 -5.43 12.88 5.32
C GLY A 76 -3.99 12.71 5.76
N GLY A 77 -3.71 12.81 7.05
CA GLY A 77 -2.37 12.71 7.61
C GLY A 77 -1.38 13.62 6.90
N PRO A 78 -0.22 13.11 6.46
CA PRO A 78 0.76 13.91 5.72
C PRO A 78 0.34 14.22 4.26
N PHE A 79 -0.69 13.56 3.74
CA PHE A 79 -1.15 13.69 2.34
C PHE A 79 -2.29 14.71 2.21
N ILE A 80 -2.01 15.98 2.53
CA ILE A 80 -3.03 17.06 2.56
C ILE A 80 -3.05 17.94 1.30
N SER A 81 -2.03 17.82 0.45
CA SER A 81 -1.91 18.61 -0.78
C SER A 81 -3.06 18.35 -1.73
N MET A 82 -3.56 19.39 -2.39
CA MET A 82 -4.66 19.25 -3.37
C MET A 82 -4.31 18.30 -4.50
N LYS A 83 -3.09 18.36 -5.00
CA LYS A 83 -2.50 17.42 -5.95
C LYS A 83 -1.23 16.88 -5.31
N LEU A 84 -1.11 15.58 -5.23
CA LEU A 84 0.12 14.92 -4.82
C LEU A 84 1.10 14.94 -5.99
N ASP A 85 2.38 15.04 -5.69
CA ASP A 85 3.43 14.94 -6.70
C ASP A 85 3.60 13.49 -7.16
N ASP A 86 4.20 13.30 -8.34
CA ASP A 86 4.32 11.99 -8.97
C ASP A 86 5.20 11.03 -8.15
N ALA A 87 6.21 11.55 -7.45
CA ALA A 87 7.07 10.74 -6.57
C ALA A 87 6.28 10.18 -5.39
N THR A 88 5.45 11.01 -4.75
CA THR A 88 4.55 10.58 -3.68
C THR A 88 3.53 9.55 -4.18
N ILE A 89 2.94 9.76 -5.37
CA ILE A 89 1.99 8.80 -5.96
C ILE A 89 2.68 7.46 -6.25
N LYS A 90 3.87 7.47 -6.86
CA LYS A 90 4.66 6.26 -7.12
C LYS A 90 4.98 5.52 -5.81
N HIS A 91 5.42 6.25 -4.78
CA HIS A 91 5.72 5.65 -3.47
C HIS A 91 4.48 5.00 -2.83
N LEU A 92 3.34 5.69 -2.83
CA LEU A 92 2.08 5.17 -2.29
C LEU A 92 1.61 3.93 -3.06
N SER A 93 1.66 3.96 -4.39
CA SER A 93 1.30 2.82 -5.24
C SER A 93 2.22 1.62 -4.97
N HIS A 94 3.53 1.85 -4.83
CA HIS A 94 4.50 0.81 -4.54
C HIS A 94 4.25 0.19 -3.14
N THR A 95 4.00 1.02 -2.14
CA THR A 95 3.66 0.57 -0.78
C THR A 95 2.37 -0.25 -0.78
N SER A 96 1.33 0.22 -1.48
CA SER A 96 0.06 -0.50 -1.64
C SER A 96 0.26 -1.86 -2.31
N ASN A 97 1.03 -1.92 -3.38
CA ASN A 97 1.33 -3.17 -4.08
C ASN A 97 2.08 -4.16 -3.17
N SER A 98 3.06 -3.67 -2.39
CA SER A 98 3.78 -4.50 -1.42
C SER A 98 2.87 -5.08 -0.34
N THR A 99 1.99 -4.24 0.23
CA THR A 99 1.08 -4.64 1.31
C THR A 99 0.02 -5.65 0.85
N ASN A 100 -0.38 -5.58 -0.41
CA ASN A 100 -1.45 -6.40 -0.98
C ASN A 100 -0.94 -7.53 -1.89
N ASP A 101 0.36 -7.87 -1.85
CA ASP A 101 0.99 -8.90 -2.68
C ASP A 101 0.71 -8.74 -4.18
N ARG A 102 0.74 -7.50 -4.66
CA ARG A 102 0.53 -7.14 -6.06
C ARG A 102 1.86 -6.97 -6.79
N CYS A 103 1.85 -7.23 -8.07
CA CYS A 103 2.99 -6.96 -8.94
C CYS A 103 3.39 -5.48 -8.93
N PHE A 104 4.67 -5.16 -8.69
CA PHE A 104 5.15 -3.78 -8.66
C PHE A 104 5.14 -3.09 -10.04
N LYS A 105 5.12 -3.86 -11.14
CA LYS A 105 5.05 -3.31 -12.49
C LYS A 105 3.61 -2.99 -12.90
N CYS A 106 2.69 -3.93 -12.78
CA CYS A 106 1.33 -3.80 -13.30
C CYS A 106 0.23 -3.67 -12.24
N GLY A 107 0.55 -3.81 -10.94
CA GLY A 107 -0.42 -3.74 -9.85
C GLY A 107 -1.40 -4.91 -9.75
N LYS A 108 -1.29 -5.93 -10.60
CA LYS A 108 -2.17 -7.12 -10.58
C LYS A 108 -1.66 -8.16 -9.60
N MET A 109 -2.56 -8.98 -9.09
CA MET A 109 -2.23 -10.14 -8.26
C MET A 109 -1.78 -11.34 -9.11
N GLY A 110 -1.15 -12.35 -8.45
CA GLY A 110 -0.87 -13.64 -9.04
C GLY A 110 0.51 -13.80 -9.67
N HIS A 111 1.32 -12.73 -9.73
CA HIS A 111 2.71 -12.81 -10.18
C HIS A 111 3.56 -11.69 -9.57
N PHE A 112 4.88 -11.85 -9.58
CA PHE A 112 5.84 -10.82 -9.16
C PHE A 112 6.32 -9.98 -10.37
N ALA A 113 6.95 -8.85 -10.07
CA ALA A 113 7.47 -7.92 -11.11
C ALA A 113 8.45 -8.59 -12.09
N ARG A 114 9.19 -9.59 -11.65
CA ARG A 114 10.14 -10.38 -12.46
C ARG A 114 9.41 -11.22 -13.53
N ASP A 115 8.22 -11.73 -13.19
CA ASP A 115 7.42 -12.64 -14.03
C ASP A 115 6.27 -11.88 -14.74
N CYS A 116 6.38 -10.55 -14.84
CA CYS A 116 5.37 -9.68 -15.42
C CYS A 116 5.61 -9.50 -16.93
N ASP A 117 4.69 -9.97 -17.74
CA ASP A 117 4.72 -9.88 -19.21
C ASP A 117 4.40 -8.46 -19.74
N MET A 118 4.06 -7.51 -18.86
CA MET A 118 3.82 -6.13 -19.27
C MET A 118 5.15 -5.37 -19.36
N ASP A 119 5.59 -5.05 -20.57
CA ASP A 119 6.64 -4.07 -20.85
C ASP A 119 6.15 -2.66 -20.43
N CYS A 120 6.25 -2.37 -19.14
CA CYS A 120 6.19 -1.00 -18.68
C CYS A 120 7.55 -0.39 -19.02
N GLN A 121 7.58 0.52 -19.99
CA GLN A 121 8.74 1.38 -20.20
C GLN A 121 8.93 2.18 -18.91
N ASP A 122 9.84 1.70 -18.07
CA ASP A 122 10.30 2.44 -16.91
C ASP A 122 11.19 3.55 -17.41
N ASP A 123 10.71 4.78 -17.39
CA ASP A 123 11.56 5.95 -17.34
C ASP A 123 12.35 5.93 -16.02
N ILE A 124 13.37 5.09 -15.98
CA ILE A 124 14.38 5.14 -14.92
C ILE A 124 15.36 6.22 -15.33
N THR A 125 15.14 7.46 -14.89
CA THR A 125 16.22 8.43 -14.79
C THR A 125 17.11 8.02 -13.62
N ASP A 126 18.16 7.35 -13.99
CA ASP A 126 19.52 7.29 -13.50
C ASP A 126 19.79 7.94 -12.12
N VAL A 127 20.06 7.09 -11.16
CA VAL A 127 21.02 7.38 -10.09
C VAL A 127 22.03 6.24 -10.11
N THR A 128 23.08 6.48 -10.89
CA THR A 128 24.29 5.66 -10.85
C THR A 128 24.89 5.71 -9.47
N ASP A 129 24.90 4.58 -8.77
CA ASP A 129 25.96 4.29 -7.84
C ASP A 129 26.62 2.96 -8.22
N SER A 130 27.89 3.12 -8.56
CA SER A 130 28.74 2.12 -9.15
C SER A 130 29.09 1.05 -8.12
N ILE A 131 28.64 -0.18 -8.35
CA ILE A 131 29.36 -1.34 -7.82
C ILE A 131 29.61 -2.29 -9.00
N MET A 132 30.87 -2.28 -9.45
CA MET A 132 31.43 -3.31 -10.29
C MET A 132 31.41 -4.64 -9.57
N VAL A 133 30.76 -5.63 -10.14
CA VAL A 133 31.10 -7.03 -9.92
C VAL A 133 31.14 -7.72 -11.27
N SER A 134 32.32 -8.20 -11.56
CA SER A 134 32.77 -8.89 -12.75
C SER A 134 31.98 -10.17 -13.04
N SER A 135 31.88 -10.36 -14.34
CA SER A 135 31.53 -11.53 -15.13
C SER A 135 31.96 -12.90 -14.57
N ASP A 136 31.23 -13.85 -15.04
CA ASP A 136 31.48 -15.24 -15.41
C ASP A 136 30.70 -16.28 -14.59
N SER A 137 29.73 -16.87 -15.17
CA SER A 137 29.80 -18.21 -15.79
C SER A 137 28.42 -18.81 -15.99
N GLU A 138 28.24 -19.30 -17.20
CA GLU A 138 27.19 -20.22 -17.59
C GLU A 138 27.17 -21.43 -16.63
N THR A 139 26.03 -21.71 -16.01
CA THR A 139 25.81 -23.05 -15.44
C THR A 139 24.38 -23.50 -15.69
N SER A 140 24.34 -24.58 -16.43
CA SER A 140 23.27 -25.52 -16.69
C SER A 140 22.16 -25.54 -15.62
N TYR A 141 20.93 -25.49 -16.11
CA TYR A 141 19.72 -25.71 -15.32
C TYR A 141 19.73 -27.13 -14.74
N ASN A 142 20.23 -27.27 -13.52
CA ASN A 142 20.01 -28.43 -12.71
C ASN A 142 18.66 -28.26 -12.04
N GLU A 143 17.66 -29.03 -12.42
CA GLU A 143 16.36 -29.10 -11.74
C GLU A 143 16.59 -29.59 -10.31
N ARG A 144 16.82 -28.68 -9.39
CA ARG A 144 16.86 -28.99 -7.95
C ARG A 144 15.41 -29.00 -7.43
N VAL A 145 14.89 -30.23 -7.37
CA VAL A 145 13.63 -30.48 -6.65
C VAL A 145 13.90 -30.33 -5.15
N TRP A 146 13.10 -29.58 -4.48
CA TRP A 146 13.17 -29.35 -3.03
C TRP A 146 12.07 -30.17 -2.35
N CYS A 147 12.46 -31.08 -1.45
CA CYS A 147 11.49 -31.92 -0.74
C CYS A 147 11.24 -31.40 0.68
N CYS A 148 10.00 -31.54 1.14
CA CYS A 148 9.66 -31.33 2.55
C CYS A 148 10.38 -32.37 3.42
N SER A 149 11.08 -31.92 4.46
CA SER A 149 11.87 -32.80 5.35
C SER A 149 10.99 -33.75 6.19
N PHE A 150 9.69 -33.48 6.32
CA PHE A 150 8.77 -34.25 7.14
C PHE A 150 7.92 -35.25 6.33
N CYS A 151 7.35 -34.83 5.20
CA CYS A 151 6.42 -35.64 4.42
C CYS A 151 6.94 -36.03 3.03
N GLY A 152 8.15 -35.59 2.63
CA GLY A 152 8.76 -35.90 1.35
C GLY A 152 8.10 -35.26 0.11
N LYS A 153 7.12 -34.37 0.28
CA LYS A 153 6.47 -33.70 -0.84
C LYS A 153 7.45 -32.82 -1.59
N GLU A 154 7.45 -32.91 -2.92
CA GLU A 154 8.35 -32.17 -3.80
C GLU A 154 7.82 -30.79 -4.16
N PHE A 155 8.75 -29.82 -4.27
CA PHE A 155 8.47 -28.43 -4.61
C PHE A 155 9.51 -27.93 -5.62
N GLU A 156 9.07 -27.11 -6.54
CA GLU A 156 9.94 -26.47 -7.54
C GLU A 156 10.87 -25.40 -6.92
N THR A 157 10.57 -24.91 -5.72
CA THR A 157 11.36 -23.90 -5.03
C THR A 157 11.61 -24.22 -3.57
N LYS A 158 12.80 -23.84 -3.07
CA LYS A 158 13.16 -23.95 -1.64
C LYS A 158 12.15 -23.28 -0.71
N LYS A 159 11.65 -22.10 -1.12
CA LYS A 159 10.66 -21.34 -0.35
C LYS A 159 9.33 -22.07 -0.23
N GLY A 160 8.90 -22.76 -1.28
CA GLY A 160 7.69 -23.59 -1.27
C GLY A 160 7.80 -24.77 -0.30
N ALA A 161 8.94 -25.44 -0.27
CA ALA A 161 9.21 -26.53 0.68
C ALA A 161 9.19 -26.01 2.13
N ILE A 162 9.92 -24.92 2.44
CA ILE A 162 9.97 -24.31 3.77
C ILE A 162 8.59 -23.80 4.21
N PHE A 163 7.82 -23.18 3.32
CA PHE A 163 6.47 -22.70 3.64
C PHE A 163 5.55 -23.88 3.99
N HIS A 164 5.62 -24.96 3.22
CA HIS A 164 4.86 -26.18 3.49
C HIS A 164 5.26 -26.80 4.84
N GLU A 165 6.55 -26.87 5.17
CA GLU A 165 7.06 -27.36 6.45
C GLU A 165 6.50 -26.59 7.65
N ASN A 166 6.44 -25.26 7.55
CA ASN A 166 6.06 -24.41 8.67
C ASN A 166 4.55 -24.24 8.85
N ILE A 167 3.76 -24.41 7.79
CA ILE A 167 2.34 -24.03 7.82
C ILE A 167 1.42 -25.21 7.50
N HIS A 168 1.78 -26.09 6.57
CA HIS A 168 0.89 -27.09 6.04
C HIS A 168 1.29 -28.54 6.36
N CYS A 169 2.56 -28.78 6.73
CA CYS A 169 2.98 -30.12 7.08
C CYS A 169 2.55 -30.44 8.51
N LYS A 170 1.36 -31.02 8.63
CA LYS A 170 0.89 -31.62 9.88
C LYS A 170 1.22 -33.11 9.83
N LEU A 171 2.23 -33.54 10.59
CA LEU A 171 2.36 -34.90 11.05
C LEU A 171 1.46 -35.12 12.25
#